data_eb89fdde701f867d6ed167643da52828
#
_entry.id   eb89fdde701f867d6ed167643da52828
#
_cell.length_a   1.000
_cell.length_b   1.000
_cell.length_c   1.000
_cell.angle_alpha   90.00
_cell.angle_beta   90.00
_cell.angle_gamma   90.00
#
_symmetry.space_group_name_H-M   'P 1'
#
loop_
_entity.id
_entity.type
_entity.pdbx_description
1 polymer ?
#
loop_
_entity_poly.entity_id
_entity_poly.type
_entity_poly.pdbx_seq_one_letter_code
_entity_poly.pdbx_strand_id
1 'polypeptide(L)'
;VSTVKESIDVDVPLRRVYNQWTQFEEFPRFMDGVEEVRQIDDEHCHWTTKVAGARREFDTEIVDQLPDERISWRTVGGEAEQRGVVTFQRLDDAHTRISLAMEFEPHGLAEKVGDTLGVLDRQVKGDLRRFKGFIEEHGQETGGWRGRVRPAGADTGPSAGDTPIRETPQSRMTGEGEPVEPEETHQDALPGLSGSLPADPDDTRQG
;
A
#
# COMPACT_ATOMS: atom_id res chain seq x y z
N VAL A 1 6.23 23.82 -18.41
CA VAL A 1 6.18 22.48 -17.77
C VAL A 1 7.49 22.26 -17.02
N SER A 2 7.40 21.97 -15.74
CA SER A 2 8.54 21.59 -14.90
C SER A 2 8.46 20.08 -14.59
N THR A 3 9.60 19.40 -14.59
CA THR A 3 9.66 17.96 -14.36
C THR A 3 10.55 17.65 -13.14
N VAL A 4 10.02 16.82 -12.23
CA VAL A 4 10.77 16.19 -11.14
C VAL A 4 10.87 14.69 -11.40
N LYS A 5 12.06 14.13 -11.19
CA LYS A 5 12.29 12.68 -11.29
C LYS A 5 13.15 12.23 -10.12
N GLU A 6 12.60 11.34 -9.32
CA GLU A 6 13.27 10.77 -8.15
C GLU A 6 13.07 9.25 -8.10
N SER A 7 14.01 8.58 -7.45
CA SER A 7 13.90 7.13 -7.22
C SER A 7 14.46 6.75 -5.86
N ILE A 8 13.94 5.63 -5.31
CA ILE A 8 14.39 5.08 -4.05
C ILE A 8 14.30 3.55 -4.07
N ASP A 9 15.25 2.90 -3.41
CA ASP A 9 15.23 1.47 -3.18
C ASP A 9 14.70 1.19 -1.77
N VAL A 10 13.75 0.26 -1.68
CA VAL A 10 13.12 -0.15 -0.42
C VAL A 10 13.37 -1.64 -0.18
N ASP A 11 13.57 -2.00 1.10
CA ASP A 11 13.86 -3.37 1.53
C ASP A 11 12.55 -4.15 1.77
N VAL A 12 11.70 -4.15 0.75
CA VAL A 12 10.36 -4.73 0.77
C VAL A 12 10.05 -5.36 -0.59
N PRO A 13 9.40 -6.56 -0.62
CA PRO A 13 8.99 -7.21 -1.86
C PRO A 13 8.05 -6.36 -2.72
N LEU A 14 8.22 -6.43 -4.03
CA LEU A 14 7.50 -5.64 -5.03
C LEU A 14 5.98 -5.60 -4.82
N ARG A 15 5.36 -6.76 -4.59
CA ARG A 15 3.90 -6.85 -4.40
C ARG A 15 3.42 -6.00 -3.22
N ARG A 16 4.14 -6.00 -2.11
CA ARG A 16 3.79 -5.22 -0.92
C ARG A 16 3.95 -3.72 -1.16
N VAL A 17 5.03 -3.33 -1.82
CA VAL A 17 5.27 -1.93 -2.18
C VAL A 17 4.16 -1.42 -3.09
N TYR A 18 3.83 -2.17 -4.14
CA TYR A 18 2.75 -1.81 -5.04
C TYR A 18 1.40 -1.74 -4.33
N ASN A 19 1.03 -2.77 -3.55
CA ASN A 19 -0.23 -2.80 -2.82
C ASN A 19 -0.36 -1.59 -1.89
N GLN A 20 0.68 -1.25 -1.13
CA GLN A 20 0.67 -0.06 -0.25
C GLN A 20 0.50 1.23 -1.05
N TRP A 21 1.17 1.35 -2.19
CA TRP A 21 1.05 2.55 -3.03
C TRP A 21 -0.35 2.76 -3.57
N THR A 22 -1.14 1.71 -3.77
CA THR A 22 -2.55 1.81 -4.19
C THR A 22 -3.50 2.30 -3.09
N GLN A 23 -3.03 2.46 -1.86
CA GLN A 23 -3.81 2.98 -0.75
C GLN A 23 -3.64 4.49 -0.66
N PHE A 24 -4.23 5.22 -1.61
CA PHE A 24 -4.05 6.67 -1.76
C PHE A 24 -4.50 7.47 -0.54
N GLU A 25 -5.51 7.02 0.19
CA GLU A 25 -6.01 7.66 1.41
C GLU A 25 -5.02 7.59 2.58
N GLU A 26 -4.00 6.72 2.50
CA GLU A 26 -2.91 6.63 3.48
C GLU A 26 -1.76 7.61 3.21
N PHE A 27 -1.74 8.28 2.05
CA PHE A 27 -0.65 9.19 1.65
C PHE A 27 -0.36 10.31 2.63
N PRO A 28 -1.35 10.91 3.33
CA PRO A 28 -1.06 11.91 4.38
C PRO A 28 -0.13 11.40 5.49
N ARG A 29 0.00 10.10 5.67
CA ARG A 29 0.86 9.50 6.71
C ARG A 29 2.35 9.60 6.39
N PHE A 30 2.72 9.73 5.13
CA PHE A 30 4.11 9.78 4.70
C PHE A 30 4.42 10.83 3.64
N MET A 31 3.42 11.47 3.02
CA MET A 31 3.63 12.59 2.11
C MET A 31 3.38 13.91 2.81
N ASP A 32 4.48 14.65 3.04
CA ASP A 32 4.41 15.99 3.62
C ASP A 32 3.79 16.95 2.59
N GLY A 33 2.79 17.70 3.02
CA GLY A 33 2.03 18.55 2.13
C GLY A 33 0.80 17.91 1.50
N VAL A 34 0.52 16.63 1.74
CA VAL A 34 -0.77 16.00 1.46
C VAL A 34 -1.58 15.99 2.74
N GLU A 35 -2.64 16.81 2.82
CA GLU A 35 -3.52 16.89 4.00
C GLU A 35 -4.59 15.80 3.98
N GLU A 36 -5.14 15.53 2.81
CA GLU A 36 -6.18 14.52 2.62
C GLU A 36 -6.16 13.98 1.19
N VAL A 37 -6.43 12.70 1.05
CA VAL A 37 -6.80 12.08 -0.23
C VAL A 37 -8.09 11.31 -0.02
N ARG A 38 -9.08 11.56 -0.86
CA ARG A 38 -10.32 10.80 -0.88
C ARG A 38 -10.48 10.11 -2.21
N GLN A 39 -10.51 8.82 -2.22
CA GLN A 39 -10.78 8.02 -3.41
C GLN A 39 -12.27 8.06 -3.72
N ILE A 40 -12.65 8.61 -4.89
CA ILE A 40 -14.03 8.76 -5.34
C ILE A 40 -14.52 7.44 -5.94
N ASP A 41 -13.69 6.86 -6.79
CA ASP A 41 -13.89 5.54 -7.41
C ASP A 41 -12.53 4.88 -7.71
N ASP A 42 -12.51 3.82 -8.52
CA ASP A 42 -11.28 3.08 -8.81
C ASP A 42 -10.26 3.88 -9.63
N GLU A 43 -10.68 4.94 -10.30
CA GLU A 43 -9.83 5.75 -11.19
C GLU A 43 -9.68 7.20 -10.72
N HIS A 44 -10.56 7.70 -9.85
CA HIS A 44 -10.58 9.11 -9.46
C HIS A 44 -10.30 9.33 -7.99
N CYS A 45 -9.44 10.34 -7.71
CA CYS A 45 -9.12 10.79 -6.37
C CYS A 45 -9.25 12.31 -6.25
N HIS A 46 -9.82 12.76 -5.13
CA HIS A 46 -9.80 14.16 -4.70
C HIS A 46 -8.64 14.38 -3.73
N TRP A 47 -7.86 15.43 -3.97
CA TRP A 47 -6.67 15.77 -3.20
C TRP A 47 -6.81 17.12 -2.52
N THR A 48 -6.42 17.18 -1.28
CA THR A 48 -6.15 18.42 -0.55
C THR A 48 -4.69 18.46 -0.18
N THR A 49 -3.97 19.45 -0.67
CA THR A 49 -2.53 19.59 -0.46
C THR A 49 -2.19 20.98 0.09
N LYS A 50 -1.07 21.06 0.80
CA LYS A 50 -0.49 22.31 1.28
C LYS A 50 1.00 22.34 0.97
N VAL A 51 1.37 23.09 -0.06
CA VAL A 51 2.74 23.21 -0.53
C VAL A 51 3.18 24.66 -0.42
N ALA A 52 4.33 24.91 0.21
CA ALA A 52 4.86 26.26 0.45
C ALA A 52 3.87 27.22 1.12
N GLY A 53 2.99 26.69 1.99
CA GLY A 53 1.97 27.46 2.70
C GLY A 53 0.68 27.71 1.91
N ALA A 54 0.59 27.34 0.65
CA ALA A 54 -0.62 27.42 -0.17
C ALA A 54 -1.38 26.10 -0.13
N ARG A 55 -2.65 26.14 0.33
CA ARG A 55 -3.57 25.00 0.25
C ARG A 55 -4.19 24.97 -1.14
N ARG A 56 -4.28 23.79 -1.72
CA ARG A 56 -4.85 23.55 -3.05
C ARG A 56 -5.70 22.30 -3.04
N GLU A 57 -6.78 22.34 -3.78
CA GLU A 57 -7.68 21.20 -4.00
C GLU A 57 -7.74 20.90 -5.50
N PHE A 58 -7.64 19.63 -5.85
CA PHE A 58 -7.70 19.18 -7.24
C PHE A 58 -8.13 17.73 -7.32
N ASP A 59 -8.62 17.34 -8.49
CA ASP A 59 -9.03 15.98 -8.81
C ASP A 59 -8.06 15.35 -9.79
N THR A 60 -7.74 14.08 -9.57
CA THR A 60 -6.90 13.29 -10.46
C THR A 60 -7.64 12.08 -10.99
N GLU A 61 -7.29 11.70 -12.21
CA GLU A 61 -7.69 10.47 -12.86
C GLU A 61 -6.47 9.57 -13.07
N ILE A 62 -6.60 8.29 -12.73
CA ILE A 62 -5.61 7.26 -13.09
C ILE A 62 -5.85 6.89 -14.54
N VAL A 63 -4.87 7.13 -15.39
CA VAL A 63 -4.99 6.93 -16.84
C VAL A 63 -4.34 5.62 -17.33
N ASP A 64 -3.46 5.05 -16.52
CA ASP A 64 -2.82 3.75 -16.79
C ASP A 64 -2.39 3.12 -15.46
N GLN A 65 -2.83 1.90 -15.21
CA GLN A 65 -2.44 1.14 -14.02
C GLN A 65 -2.23 -0.32 -14.38
N LEU A 66 -1.03 -0.80 -14.11
CA LEU A 66 -0.66 -2.19 -14.29
C LEU A 66 -0.03 -2.70 -12.99
N PRO A 67 -0.64 -3.72 -12.34
CA PRO A 67 -0.14 -4.25 -11.07
C PRO A 67 1.33 -4.66 -11.14
N ASP A 68 2.08 -4.25 -10.09
CA ASP A 68 3.50 -4.51 -9.92
C ASP A 68 4.42 -3.82 -10.94
N GLU A 69 3.88 -2.96 -11.80
CA GLU A 69 4.66 -2.26 -12.83
C GLU A 69 4.57 -0.75 -12.72
N ARG A 70 3.35 -0.17 -12.82
CA ARG A 70 3.19 1.28 -12.88
C ARG A 70 1.79 1.77 -12.55
N ILE A 71 1.73 3.04 -12.17
CA ILE A 71 0.51 3.82 -12.05
C ILE A 71 0.79 5.20 -12.66
N SER A 72 -0.03 5.63 -13.62
CA SER A 72 0.05 6.94 -14.24
C SER A 72 -1.24 7.71 -13.98
N TRP A 73 -1.12 9.01 -13.73
CA TRP A 73 -2.26 9.87 -13.43
C TRP A 73 -2.11 11.24 -14.09
N ARG A 74 -3.22 11.93 -14.17
CA ARG A 74 -3.31 13.34 -14.56
C ARG A 74 -4.35 14.08 -13.73
N THR A 75 -4.19 15.37 -13.60
CA THR A 75 -5.24 16.24 -13.06
C THR A 75 -6.38 16.38 -14.08
N VAL A 76 -7.61 16.32 -13.59
CA VAL A 76 -8.84 16.51 -14.39
C VAL A 76 -9.68 17.69 -13.91
N GLY A 77 -9.32 18.30 -12.77
CA GLY A 77 -10.01 19.49 -12.24
C GLY A 77 -9.29 20.09 -11.04
N GLY A 78 -9.60 21.34 -10.71
CA GLY A 78 -9.08 22.03 -9.53
C GLY A 78 -7.96 23.03 -9.81
N GLU A 79 -7.17 23.32 -8.75
CA GLU A 79 -6.22 24.44 -8.72
C GLU A 79 -4.77 24.06 -9.07
N ALA A 80 -4.51 22.80 -9.35
CA ALA A 80 -3.19 22.32 -9.73
C ALA A 80 -3.27 21.56 -11.04
N GLU A 81 -2.30 21.75 -11.92
CA GLU A 81 -2.17 21.00 -13.16
C GLU A 81 -0.90 20.18 -13.12
N GLN A 82 -1.08 18.86 -13.02
CA GLN A 82 0.01 17.91 -12.93
C GLN A 82 -0.34 16.57 -13.58
N ARG A 83 0.68 15.91 -14.04
CA ARG A 83 0.63 14.51 -14.45
C ARG A 83 1.87 13.78 -13.96
N GLY A 84 1.76 12.49 -13.74
CA GLY A 84 2.88 11.72 -13.28
C GLY A 84 2.79 10.25 -13.57
N VAL A 85 3.88 9.56 -13.33
CA VAL A 85 3.98 8.13 -13.34
C VAL A 85 4.89 7.67 -12.20
N VAL A 86 4.44 6.66 -11.47
CA VAL A 86 5.27 5.86 -10.60
C VAL A 86 5.47 4.49 -11.23
N THR A 87 6.69 4.02 -11.22
CA THR A 87 7.07 2.69 -11.69
C THR A 87 7.73 1.90 -10.58
N PHE A 88 7.49 0.59 -10.61
CA PHE A 88 7.97 -0.35 -9.62
C PHE A 88 8.84 -1.39 -10.31
N GLN A 89 10.07 -1.54 -9.86
CA GLN A 89 11.02 -2.50 -10.42
C GLN A 89 11.49 -3.44 -9.32
N ARG A 90 11.29 -4.74 -9.53
CA ARG A 90 11.87 -5.76 -8.67
C ARG A 90 13.38 -5.79 -8.86
N LEU A 91 14.12 -5.60 -7.79
CA LEU A 91 15.57 -5.77 -7.76
C LEU A 91 15.94 -7.21 -7.41
N ASP A 92 15.26 -7.76 -6.41
CA ASP A 92 15.29 -9.18 -6.02
C ASP A 92 14.01 -9.55 -5.25
N ASP A 93 14.02 -10.67 -4.52
CA ASP A 93 12.83 -11.16 -3.79
C ASP A 93 12.43 -10.29 -2.60
N ALA A 94 13.34 -9.49 -2.07
CA ALA A 94 13.16 -8.66 -0.88
C ALA A 94 13.26 -7.15 -1.17
N HIS A 95 13.73 -6.75 -2.34
CA HIS A 95 14.04 -5.34 -2.64
C HIS A 95 13.32 -4.86 -3.89
N THR A 96 12.83 -3.62 -3.82
CA THR A 96 12.11 -2.96 -4.91
C THR A 96 12.63 -1.55 -5.13
N ARG A 97 12.79 -1.15 -6.38
CA ARG A 97 13.02 0.24 -6.77
C ARG A 97 11.70 0.90 -7.15
N ILE A 98 11.45 2.06 -6.56
CA ILE A 98 10.35 2.95 -6.89
C ILE A 98 10.95 4.12 -7.65
N SER A 99 10.40 4.44 -8.83
CA SER A 99 10.79 5.63 -9.59
C SER A 99 9.56 6.48 -9.87
N LEU A 100 9.62 7.75 -9.50
CA LEU A 100 8.55 8.72 -9.64
C LEU A 100 8.99 9.81 -10.62
N ALA A 101 8.17 10.06 -11.64
CA ALA A 101 8.33 11.18 -12.55
C ALA A 101 7.03 12.00 -12.55
N MET A 102 7.14 13.30 -12.27
CA MET A 102 6.01 14.22 -12.24
C MET A 102 6.29 15.43 -13.12
N GLU A 103 5.29 15.84 -13.86
CA GLU A 103 5.29 17.08 -14.62
C GLU A 103 4.18 17.97 -14.08
N PHE A 104 4.48 19.25 -13.91
CA PHE A 104 3.52 20.26 -13.47
C PHE A 104 3.69 21.56 -14.18
N GLU A 105 2.59 22.25 -14.31
CA GLU A 105 2.57 23.62 -14.80
C GLU A 105 2.55 24.60 -13.62
N PRO A 106 3.55 25.49 -13.52
CA PRO A 106 3.66 26.41 -12.41
C PRO A 106 2.69 27.58 -12.53
N HIS A 107 1.38 27.32 -12.63
CA HIS A 107 0.38 28.40 -12.66
C HIS A 107 0.29 29.06 -11.28
N GLY A 108 0.70 30.33 -11.21
CA GLY A 108 0.56 31.17 -10.02
C GLY A 108 1.57 30.97 -8.89
N LEU A 109 2.54 30.06 -9.02
CA LEU A 109 3.64 29.91 -8.05
C LEU A 109 4.94 30.61 -8.47
N ALA A 110 5.12 30.83 -9.77
CA ALA A 110 6.36 31.38 -10.32
C ALA A 110 6.64 32.85 -9.92
N GLU A 111 5.60 33.59 -9.51
CA GLU A 111 5.76 35.00 -9.15
C GLU A 111 6.19 35.22 -7.69
N LYS A 112 6.12 34.20 -6.83
CA LYS A 112 6.37 34.36 -5.38
C LYS A 112 7.57 33.61 -4.83
N VAL A 113 8.09 32.58 -5.53
CA VAL A 113 9.21 31.79 -5.02
C VAL A 113 10.17 31.50 -6.16
N GLY A 114 11.36 32.08 -6.13
CA GLY A 114 12.37 32.00 -7.20
C GLY A 114 12.99 30.61 -7.43
N ASP A 115 12.54 29.56 -6.70
CA ASP A 115 13.02 28.18 -6.87
C ASP A 115 11.90 27.17 -6.54
N THR A 116 10.79 27.27 -7.25
CA THR A 116 9.65 26.35 -7.07
C THR A 116 10.03 24.91 -7.39
N LEU A 117 10.85 24.69 -8.42
CA LEU A 117 11.29 23.37 -8.84
C LEU A 117 12.15 22.68 -7.77
N GLY A 118 13.11 23.40 -7.19
CA GLY A 118 13.96 22.86 -6.12
C GLY A 118 13.18 22.56 -4.82
N VAL A 119 12.11 23.30 -4.55
CA VAL A 119 11.21 23.00 -3.42
C VAL A 119 10.47 21.69 -3.66
N LEU A 120 9.87 21.51 -4.84
CA LEU A 120 9.12 20.31 -5.21
C LEU A 120 10.03 19.07 -5.30
N ASP A 121 11.22 19.21 -5.85
CA ASP A 121 12.22 18.14 -5.91
C ASP A 121 12.57 17.63 -4.49
N ARG A 122 12.88 18.54 -3.58
CA ARG A 122 13.18 18.22 -2.18
C ARG A 122 11.98 17.57 -1.48
N GLN A 123 10.77 18.03 -1.77
CA GLN A 123 9.54 17.46 -1.20
C GLN A 123 9.33 16.04 -1.70
N VAL A 124 9.35 15.79 -3.01
CA VAL A 124 9.19 14.46 -3.60
C VAL A 124 10.23 13.48 -3.05
N LYS A 125 11.49 13.91 -2.99
CA LYS A 125 12.56 13.11 -2.41
C LYS A 125 12.35 12.81 -0.91
N GLY A 126 11.84 13.79 -0.17
CA GLY A 126 11.47 13.62 1.23
C GLY A 126 10.31 12.63 1.40
N ASP A 127 9.29 12.73 0.55
CA ASP A 127 8.11 11.87 0.56
C ASP A 127 8.47 10.41 0.26
N LEU A 128 9.31 10.16 -0.74
CA LEU A 128 9.80 8.81 -1.02
C LEU A 128 10.60 8.21 0.14
N ARG A 129 11.41 9.02 0.85
CA ARG A 129 12.13 8.54 2.05
C ARG A 129 11.19 8.22 3.19
N ARG A 130 10.14 9.02 3.41
CA ARG A 130 9.12 8.75 4.42
C ARG A 130 8.29 7.52 4.06
N PHE A 131 7.95 7.35 2.78
CA PHE A 131 7.31 6.12 2.31
C PHE A 131 8.19 4.89 2.57
N LYS A 132 9.50 4.97 2.28
CA LYS A 132 10.46 3.90 2.60
C LYS A 132 10.40 3.54 4.08
N GLY A 133 10.56 4.50 4.98
CA GLY A 133 10.45 4.26 6.43
C GLY A 133 9.10 3.65 6.81
N PHE A 134 8.00 4.20 6.28
CA PHE A 134 6.66 3.71 6.55
C PHE A 134 6.47 2.24 6.16
N ILE A 135 6.85 1.84 4.93
CA ILE A 135 6.61 0.48 4.44
C ILE A 135 7.57 -0.55 5.07
N GLU A 136 8.78 -0.15 5.41
CA GLU A 136 9.77 -1.01 6.07
C GLU A 136 9.43 -1.26 7.54
N GLU A 137 8.95 -0.24 8.26
CA GLU A 137 8.60 -0.34 9.69
C GLU A 137 7.29 -1.08 9.94
N HIS A 138 6.27 -0.92 9.08
CA HIS A 138 4.94 -1.49 9.31
C HIS A 138 4.86 -3.00 9.04
N GLY A 139 5.85 -3.59 8.44
CA GLY A 139 5.93 -5.04 8.20
C GLY A 139 4.84 -5.63 7.28
N GLN A 140 3.71 -4.93 7.06
CA GLN A 140 2.61 -5.33 6.18
C GLN A 140 1.99 -4.11 5.51
N GLU A 141 1.48 -4.29 4.29
CA GLU A 141 0.66 -3.30 3.61
C GLU A 141 -0.71 -3.13 4.29
N THR A 142 -1.29 -1.93 4.26
CA THR A 142 -2.61 -1.62 4.84
C THR A 142 -3.77 -2.07 3.96
N GLY A 143 -3.49 -2.46 2.74
CA GLY A 143 -4.43 -2.94 1.74
C GLY A 143 -3.77 -3.06 0.38
N GLY A 144 -4.56 -3.37 -0.65
CA GLY A 144 -4.09 -3.44 -2.02
C GLY A 144 -5.25 -3.43 -3.02
N TRP A 145 -5.06 -2.71 -4.12
CA TRP A 145 -5.93 -2.76 -5.28
C TRP A 145 -5.13 -3.29 -6.46
N ARG A 146 -5.63 -4.33 -7.12
CA ARG A 146 -4.90 -5.04 -8.17
C ARG A 146 -5.67 -5.12 -9.49
N GLY A 147 -6.59 -4.21 -9.71
CA GLY A 147 -7.23 -4.01 -10.99
C GLY A 147 -6.27 -3.38 -12.02
N ARG A 148 -6.73 -3.28 -13.25
CA ARG A 148 -6.01 -2.65 -14.35
C ARG A 148 -6.81 -1.48 -14.89
N VAL A 149 -6.14 -0.36 -15.10
CA VAL A 149 -6.64 0.77 -15.87
C VAL A 149 -5.82 0.83 -17.16
N ARG A 150 -6.49 0.95 -18.29
CA ARG A 150 -5.82 1.02 -19.61
C ARG A 150 -5.93 2.44 -20.17
N PRO A 151 -4.88 2.94 -20.84
CA PRO A 151 -4.95 4.21 -21.53
C PRO A 151 -6.11 4.25 -22.52
N ALA A 152 -6.84 5.35 -22.56
CA ALA A 152 -7.89 5.55 -23.54
C ALA A 152 -7.33 5.38 -24.95
N GLY A 153 -7.87 4.44 -25.73
CA GLY A 153 -7.39 4.12 -27.08
C GLY A 153 -6.52 2.85 -27.21
N ALA A 154 -6.20 2.17 -26.11
CA ALA A 154 -5.60 0.84 -26.17
C ALA A 154 -6.69 -0.22 -26.39
N ASP A 155 -7.20 -0.28 -27.61
CA ASP A 155 -8.25 -1.22 -28.04
C ASP A 155 -7.64 -2.61 -28.23
N THR A 156 -7.83 -3.48 -27.25
CA THR A 156 -7.69 -4.93 -27.42
C THR A 156 -8.83 -5.59 -26.67
N GLY A 157 -9.65 -6.32 -27.37
CA GLY A 157 -10.92 -6.93 -27.04
C GLY A 157 -11.12 -7.46 -25.59
N PRO A 158 -12.35 -7.88 -25.24
CA PRO A 158 -12.74 -8.14 -23.86
C PRO A 158 -11.90 -9.27 -23.26
N SER A 159 -11.03 -8.96 -22.33
CA SER A 159 -10.38 -9.94 -21.47
C SER A 159 -11.36 -10.30 -20.36
N ALA A 160 -11.92 -11.49 -20.45
CA ALA A 160 -12.71 -12.07 -19.37
C ALA A 160 -11.79 -12.29 -18.16
N GLY A 161 -11.94 -11.49 -17.12
CA GLY A 161 -11.25 -11.72 -15.86
C GLY A 161 -10.76 -10.51 -15.08
N ASP A 162 -10.96 -9.28 -15.54
CA ASP A 162 -10.52 -8.08 -14.82
C ASP A 162 -11.56 -7.59 -13.79
N THR A 163 -11.84 -8.41 -12.79
CA THR A 163 -12.52 -7.90 -11.59
C THR A 163 -11.45 -7.48 -10.59
N PRO A 164 -11.40 -6.21 -10.16
CA PRO A 164 -10.42 -5.76 -9.18
C PRO A 164 -10.65 -6.47 -7.86
N ILE A 165 -9.64 -7.14 -7.34
CA ILE A 165 -9.66 -7.73 -6.02
C ILE A 165 -9.10 -6.69 -5.04
N ARG A 166 -9.97 -6.13 -4.21
CA ARG A 166 -9.55 -5.34 -3.05
C ARG A 166 -9.09 -6.30 -1.95
N GLU A 167 -7.79 -6.41 -1.77
CA GLU A 167 -7.23 -7.16 -0.66
C GLU A 167 -7.21 -6.28 0.60
N THR A 168 -7.92 -6.71 1.64
CA THR A 168 -7.82 -6.11 2.97
C THR A 168 -7.08 -7.06 3.90
N PRO A 169 -6.36 -6.58 4.93
CA PRO A 169 -5.63 -7.43 5.87
C PRO A 169 -6.50 -8.47 6.59
N GLN A 170 -7.83 -8.29 6.62
CA GLN A 170 -8.78 -9.19 7.28
C GLN A 170 -9.14 -10.44 6.45
N SER A 171 -8.82 -10.49 5.16
CA SER A 171 -9.16 -11.64 4.32
C SER A 171 -8.28 -12.88 4.54
N ARG A 172 -7.30 -12.82 5.45
CA ARG A 172 -6.41 -13.94 5.76
C ARG A 172 -6.80 -14.79 6.98
N MET A 173 -7.92 -14.48 7.67
CA MET A 173 -8.26 -15.13 8.94
C MET A 173 -9.53 -16.01 8.92
N THR A 174 -10.05 -16.40 7.81
CA THR A 174 -11.18 -17.38 7.78
C THR A 174 -10.85 -18.55 6.86
N GLY A 175 -9.93 -19.37 7.32
CA GLY A 175 -9.86 -20.78 7.00
C GLY A 175 -10.32 -21.57 8.23
N GLU A 176 -11.57 -21.40 8.62
CA GLU A 176 -12.19 -22.32 9.57
C GLU A 176 -12.44 -23.64 8.85
N GLY A 177 -11.57 -24.59 9.17
CA GLY A 177 -11.84 -25.98 8.93
C GLY A 177 -13.06 -26.40 9.76
N GLU A 178 -14.09 -26.90 9.10
CA GLU A 178 -15.22 -27.56 9.73
C GLU A 178 -14.72 -28.67 10.68
N PRO A 179 -15.28 -28.78 11.89
CA PRO A 179 -15.02 -29.94 12.74
C PRO A 179 -15.74 -31.14 12.15
N VAL A 180 -14.97 -32.10 11.71
CA VAL A 180 -15.46 -33.44 11.38
C VAL A 180 -15.83 -34.10 12.69
N GLU A 181 -17.11 -34.36 12.94
CA GLU A 181 -17.62 -35.18 14.01
C GLU A 181 -17.04 -36.59 13.89
N PRO A 182 -16.58 -37.24 14.99
CA PRO A 182 -16.24 -38.64 14.97
C PRO A 182 -17.51 -39.47 15.18
N GLU A 183 -17.80 -40.35 14.23
CA GLU A 183 -18.79 -41.42 14.36
C GLU A 183 -18.49 -42.31 15.57
N GLU A 184 -19.52 -42.48 16.39
CA GLU A 184 -19.58 -43.49 17.44
C GLU A 184 -19.54 -44.90 16.83
N THR A 185 -18.61 -45.73 17.29
CA THR A 185 -18.81 -47.18 17.26
C THR A 185 -18.53 -47.80 18.64
N HIS A 186 -19.54 -48.43 19.10
CA HIS A 186 -19.75 -49.20 20.31
C HIS A 186 -18.72 -50.29 20.60
N GLN A 187 -18.70 -50.58 21.95
CA GLN A 187 -18.47 -51.89 22.60
C GLN A 187 -17.00 -52.29 22.80
N ASP A 188 -16.50 -52.74 23.91
CA ASP A 188 -17.05 -53.47 25.05
C ASP A 188 -16.00 -53.62 26.17
N ALA A 189 -16.47 -53.77 27.44
CA ALA A 189 -15.89 -54.60 28.53
C ALA A 189 -14.75 -54.07 29.38
N LEU A 190 -15.11 -53.80 30.61
CA LEU A 190 -14.33 -53.80 31.89
C LEU A 190 -13.80 -55.19 32.23
N PRO A 191 -13.06 -55.48 33.36
CA PRO A 191 -12.52 -54.62 34.42
C PRO A 191 -11.13 -55.08 34.92
N GLY A 192 -10.50 -54.28 35.84
CA GLY A 192 -9.67 -54.96 36.83
C GLY A 192 -8.45 -54.21 37.39
N LEU A 193 -8.61 -53.80 38.64
CA LEU A 193 -7.69 -53.83 39.77
C LEU A 193 -6.49 -52.85 39.87
N SER A 194 -6.64 -51.90 40.75
CA SER A 194 -6.01 -51.87 42.08
C SER A 194 -4.51 -51.58 42.17
N GLY A 195 -4.19 -50.51 42.90
CA GLY A 195 -2.88 -50.49 43.58
C GLY A 195 -2.26 -49.11 43.83
N SER A 196 -2.71 -48.47 44.89
CA SER A 196 -1.95 -47.79 45.93
C SER A 196 -0.90 -46.75 45.60
N LEU A 197 -1.18 -45.55 46.08
CA LEU A 197 -0.23 -44.58 46.66
C LEU A 197 0.62 -45.19 47.80
N PRO A 198 1.77 -44.66 48.20
CA PRO A 198 1.79 -43.37 48.92
C PRO A 198 3.09 -42.51 48.82
N ALA A 199 2.90 -41.26 49.28
CA ALA A 199 3.73 -40.46 50.19
C ALA A 199 4.99 -39.77 49.69
N ASP A 200 4.94 -38.45 49.72
CA ASP A 200 5.95 -37.50 50.18
C ASP A 200 6.67 -37.97 51.46
N PRO A 201 7.85 -37.51 51.77
CA PRO A 201 8.04 -36.13 52.19
C PRO A 201 9.47 -35.53 52.00
N ASP A 202 9.48 -34.18 52.09
CA ASP A 202 10.40 -33.37 52.93
C ASP A 202 11.83 -33.06 52.44
N ASP A 203 12.04 -31.84 52.46
CA ASP A 203 12.84 -31.00 53.34
C ASP A 203 14.17 -30.47 52.79
N THR A 204 14.25 -29.20 52.90
CA THR A 204 15.34 -28.40 53.52
C THR A 204 16.51 -27.93 52.69
N ARG A 205 16.53 -26.57 52.53
CA ARG A 205 17.61 -25.63 52.89
C ARG A 205 18.83 -25.40 52.01
N GLN A 206 18.98 -24.14 51.80
CA GLN A 206 20.17 -23.27 51.94
C GLN A 206 21.29 -23.35 50.90
N GLY A 207 21.59 -22.12 50.43
CA GLY A 207 22.80 -21.72 49.77
C GLY A 207 22.61 -20.46 49.00
#